data_c58709f656e1a279d4f3fbd0386932b6
#
_entry.id   c58709f656e1a279d4f3fbd0386932b6
#
_cell.length_a   1.000
_cell.length_b   1.000
_cell.length_c   1.000
_cell.angle_alpha   90.00
_cell.angle_beta   90.00
_cell.angle_gamma   90.00
#
_symmetry.space_group_name_H-M   'P 1'
#
loop_
_entity.id
_entity.type
_entity.pdbx_description
1 polymer ?
#
loop_
_entity_poly.entity_id
_entity_poly.type
_entity_poly.pdbx_seq_one_letter_code
_entity_poly.pdbx_strand_id
1 'polypeptide(L)'
;MKKSLLKILLVLAVFSLSINVNAETKGHFNNKFKGIGASKVSNISDDYKLYQNFPNPFNPATIISYKINQSGFVTLKVYNLVGQVVRTLVNENQEVGTYSKQFDASELSAGIYLYKLQVNNFTSVKRMTLIK
;
A
#
# COMPACT_ATOMS: atom_id res chain seq x y z
N MET A 1 -3.47 -49.95 1.33
CA MET A 1 -2.88 -49.18 0.23
C MET A 1 -3.86 -48.76 -0.89
N LYS A 2 -5.13 -49.14 -0.86
CA LYS A 2 -6.10 -48.77 -1.92
C LYS A 2 -6.83 -47.46 -1.68
N LYS A 3 -6.70 -46.80 -0.51
CA LYS A 3 -7.39 -45.55 -0.19
C LYS A 3 -6.59 -44.28 -0.54
N SER A 4 -5.29 -44.41 -0.83
CA SER A 4 -4.41 -43.28 -1.15
C SER A 4 -4.44 -42.92 -2.64
N LEU A 5 -4.68 -43.89 -3.50
CA LEU A 5 -4.77 -43.66 -4.96
C LEU A 5 -6.06 -42.93 -5.39
N LEU A 6 -7.15 -43.15 -4.64
CA LEU A 6 -8.43 -42.52 -4.96
C LEU A 6 -8.45 -41.03 -4.66
N LYS A 7 -7.65 -40.57 -3.69
CA LYS A 7 -7.51 -39.15 -3.36
C LYS A 7 -6.65 -38.39 -4.38
N ILE A 8 -5.70 -39.04 -5.01
CA ILE A 8 -4.83 -38.45 -6.04
C ILE A 8 -5.60 -38.28 -7.35
N LEU A 9 -6.51 -39.21 -7.66
CA LEU A 9 -7.33 -39.10 -8.87
C LEU A 9 -8.36 -37.97 -8.79
N LEU A 10 -8.85 -37.64 -7.59
CA LEU A 10 -9.84 -36.57 -7.39
C LEU A 10 -9.23 -35.17 -7.51
N VAL A 11 -7.93 -35.02 -7.22
CA VAL A 11 -7.21 -33.74 -7.33
C VAL A 11 -6.85 -33.43 -8.79
N LEU A 12 -6.63 -34.45 -9.61
CA LEU A 12 -6.33 -34.27 -11.03
C LEU A 12 -7.57 -33.97 -11.90
N ALA A 13 -8.76 -34.32 -11.44
CA ALA A 13 -10.01 -34.04 -12.17
C ALA A 13 -10.48 -32.58 -12.06
N VAL A 14 -9.98 -31.83 -11.08
CA VAL A 14 -10.35 -30.42 -10.90
C VAL A 14 -9.51 -29.46 -11.75
N PHE A 15 -8.38 -29.95 -12.32
CA PHE A 15 -7.45 -29.10 -13.09
C PHE A 15 -7.68 -29.14 -14.61
N SER A 16 -8.68 -29.87 -15.09
CA SER A 16 -8.96 -29.98 -16.55
C SER A 16 -10.19 -29.21 -17.02
N LEU A 17 -10.70 -28.24 -16.23
CA LEU A 17 -11.61 -27.23 -16.80
C LEU A 17 -10.78 -26.13 -17.44
N SER A 18 -10.17 -26.44 -18.57
CA SER A 18 -9.65 -25.45 -19.49
C SER A 18 -10.81 -24.62 -19.99
N ILE A 19 -10.86 -23.39 -19.53
CA ILE A 19 -11.79 -22.39 -20.04
C ILE A 19 -11.35 -22.08 -21.47
N ASN A 20 -12.06 -22.66 -22.41
CA ASN A 20 -11.93 -22.31 -23.80
C ASN A 20 -12.73 -21.02 -24.01
N VAL A 21 -12.09 -19.89 -23.86
CA VAL A 21 -12.66 -18.58 -24.19
C VAL A 21 -12.26 -18.24 -25.61
N ASN A 22 -12.91 -18.88 -26.57
CA ASN A 22 -12.98 -18.36 -27.91
C ASN A 22 -14.21 -17.44 -28.00
N ALA A 23 -14.02 -16.19 -27.62
CA ALA A 23 -14.97 -15.13 -27.92
C ALA A 23 -14.39 -14.26 -29.05
N GLU A 24 -14.48 -14.72 -30.28
CA GLU A 24 -14.47 -13.83 -31.42
C GLU A 24 -15.85 -13.17 -31.52
N THR A 25 -16.06 -12.12 -30.80
CA THR A 25 -17.15 -11.18 -31.11
C THR A 25 -16.56 -10.02 -31.89
N LYS A 26 -16.60 -10.11 -33.19
CA LYS A 26 -16.57 -8.94 -34.06
C LYS A 26 -17.86 -8.16 -33.81
N GLY A 27 -17.93 -7.46 -32.71
CA GLY A 27 -18.98 -6.50 -32.41
C GLY A 27 -18.65 -5.19 -33.10
N HIS A 28 -19.49 -4.89 -34.08
CA HIS A 28 -19.56 -3.59 -34.74
C HIS A 28 -20.00 -2.56 -33.69
N PHE A 29 -19.06 -1.93 -33.00
CA PHE A 29 -19.38 -0.82 -32.09
C PHE A 29 -19.62 0.43 -32.90
N ASN A 30 -20.91 0.66 -33.22
CA ASN A 30 -21.35 1.96 -33.67
C ASN A 30 -21.09 3.02 -32.58
N ASN A 31 -20.14 3.86 -32.88
CA ASN A 31 -19.81 5.05 -32.12
C ASN A 31 -21.02 5.98 -32.02
N LYS A 32 -21.83 5.85 -30.98
CA LYS A 32 -22.84 6.84 -30.60
C LYS A 32 -22.75 7.17 -29.12
N PHE A 33 -21.53 7.49 -28.65
CA PHE A 33 -21.31 8.19 -27.39
C PHE A 33 -20.81 9.60 -27.67
N LYS A 34 -21.74 10.45 -28.11
CA LYS A 34 -21.54 11.88 -28.12
C LYS A 34 -21.95 12.38 -26.74
N GLY A 35 -20.99 12.81 -25.93
CA GLY A 35 -21.20 13.69 -24.80
C GLY A 35 -21.50 13.06 -23.45
N ILE A 36 -20.58 12.23 -22.93
CA ILE A 36 -20.39 12.17 -21.50
C ILE A 36 -19.01 12.80 -21.29
N GLY A 37 -19.01 13.97 -20.61
CA GLY A 37 -17.79 14.66 -20.30
C GLY A 37 -16.78 13.69 -19.72
N ALA A 38 -15.54 13.77 -20.18
CA ALA A 38 -14.43 13.06 -19.59
C ALA A 38 -14.46 13.33 -18.09
N SER A 39 -15.06 12.43 -17.32
CA SER A 39 -14.88 12.41 -15.90
C SER A 39 -13.36 12.26 -15.73
N LYS A 40 -12.76 13.36 -15.28
CA LYS A 40 -11.37 13.43 -14.88
C LYS A 40 -11.13 12.20 -14.01
N VAL A 41 -10.49 11.18 -14.57
CA VAL A 41 -9.89 10.13 -13.77
C VAL A 41 -8.78 10.86 -13.02
N SER A 42 -9.15 11.45 -11.88
CA SER A 42 -8.17 11.98 -10.96
C SER A 42 -7.32 10.78 -10.55
N ASN A 43 -6.06 10.80 -10.93
CA ASN A 43 -5.10 9.81 -10.48
C ASN A 43 -5.17 9.80 -8.95
N ILE A 44 -5.68 8.70 -8.39
CA ILE A 44 -5.85 8.49 -6.94
C ILE A 44 -4.52 8.70 -6.20
N SER A 45 -3.38 8.70 -6.93
CA SER A 45 -2.05 8.95 -6.39
C SER A 45 -1.78 10.39 -5.94
N ASP A 46 -2.53 11.40 -6.45
CA ASP A 46 -2.33 12.80 -6.05
C ASP A 46 -3.04 13.16 -4.75
N ASP A 47 -3.91 12.29 -4.27
CA ASP A 47 -4.80 12.53 -3.16
C ASP A 47 -4.19 12.19 -1.80
N TYR A 48 -3.24 11.26 -1.79
CA TYR A 48 -2.50 10.86 -0.61
C TYR A 48 -1.01 11.08 -0.84
N LYS A 49 -0.29 11.53 0.17
CA LYS A 49 1.14 11.76 0.05
C LYS A 49 1.85 11.45 1.36
N LEU A 50 2.91 10.67 1.27
CA LEU A 50 3.89 10.53 2.33
C LEU A 50 5.12 11.34 1.94
N TYR A 51 5.50 12.30 2.79
CA TYR A 51 6.67 13.14 2.56
C TYR A 51 7.93 12.48 3.09
N GLN A 52 9.08 12.88 2.55
CA GLN A 52 10.36 12.52 3.13
C GLN A 52 10.46 13.13 4.52
N ASN A 53 10.92 12.35 5.50
CA ASN A 53 11.17 12.86 6.85
C ASN A 53 12.23 13.97 6.81
N PHE A 54 12.10 14.91 7.71
CA PHE A 54 13.06 16.02 7.85
C PHE A 54 13.37 16.27 9.32
N PRO A 55 14.66 16.39 9.68
CA PRO A 55 15.85 16.16 8.86
C PRO A 55 16.04 14.70 8.46
N ASN A 56 16.81 14.45 7.38
CA ASN A 56 17.27 13.13 6.96
C ASN A 56 18.63 13.26 6.27
N PRO A 57 19.72 12.70 6.80
CA PRO A 57 19.83 11.93 8.05
C PRO A 57 19.41 12.71 9.29
N PHE A 58 19.03 12.01 10.37
CA PHE A 58 18.54 12.64 11.60
C PHE A 58 19.25 12.12 12.84
N ASN A 59 19.24 12.92 13.93
CA ASN A 59 19.82 12.58 15.22
C ASN A 59 19.15 13.40 16.35
N PRO A 60 18.53 12.79 17.36
CA PRO A 60 17.90 11.47 17.32
C PRO A 60 16.46 11.55 16.85
N ALA A 61 15.95 12.76 16.55
CA ALA A 61 14.55 13.00 16.20
C ALA A 61 14.39 13.53 14.79
N THR A 62 13.24 13.21 14.20
CA THR A 62 12.83 13.69 12.87
C THR A 62 11.32 13.88 12.84
N ILE A 63 10.84 14.60 11.82
CA ILE A 63 9.43 14.79 11.58
C ILE A 63 9.02 14.02 10.31
N ILE A 64 7.96 13.26 10.41
CA ILE A 64 7.32 12.58 9.28
C ILE A 64 5.99 13.26 9.02
N SER A 65 5.81 13.77 7.80
CA SER A 65 4.58 14.44 7.38
C SER A 65 3.88 13.64 6.30
N TYR A 66 2.56 13.71 6.26
CA TYR A 66 1.73 13.08 5.24
C TYR A 66 0.43 13.83 5.03
N LYS A 67 -0.18 13.62 3.87
CA LYS A 67 -1.47 14.19 3.48
C LYS A 67 -2.44 13.06 3.18
N ILE A 68 -3.66 13.18 3.67
CA ILE A 68 -4.78 12.32 3.31
C ILE A 68 -5.92 13.18 2.79
N ASN A 69 -6.57 12.74 1.73
CA ASN A 69 -7.68 13.48 1.12
C ASN A 69 -9.03 12.80 1.24
N GLN A 70 -9.08 11.65 1.84
CA GLN A 70 -10.29 10.98 2.29
C GLN A 70 -10.10 10.49 3.71
N SER A 71 -11.09 10.71 4.56
CA SER A 71 -11.08 10.17 5.91
C SER A 71 -11.00 8.64 5.91
N GLY A 72 -10.33 8.11 6.90
CA GLY A 72 -10.16 6.66 7.01
C GLY A 72 -9.25 6.27 8.15
N PHE A 73 -9.09 4.96 8.31
CA PHE A 73 -8.18 4.41 9.30
C PHE A 73 -6.74 4.52 8.80
N VAL A 74 -5.93 5.26 9.57
CA VAL A 74 -4.54 5.57 9.22
C VAL A 74 -3.60 4.79 10.11
N THR A 75 -2.62 4.13 9.50
CA THR A 75 -1.47 3.57 10.20
C THR A 75 -0.18 4.17 9.66
N LEU A 76 0.66 4.65 10.58
CA LEU A 76 2.03 5.07 10.29
C LEU A 76 2.96 4.31 11.22
N LYS A 77 3.77 3.43 10.64
CA LYS A 77 4.66 2.53 11.38
C LYS A 77 6.08 2.64 10.89
N VAL A 78 7.03 2.50 11.81
CA VAL A 78 8.47 2.45 11.54
C VAL A 78 8.96 1.01 11.68
N TYR A 79 9.81 0.60 10.74
CA TYR A 79 10.36 -0.76 10.63
C TYR A 79 11.88 -0.72 10.57
N ASN A 80 12.52 -1.76 11.11
CA ASN A 80 13.91 -2.05 10.80
C ASN A 80 14.04 -2.77 9.45
N LEU A 81 15.28 -3.02 8.99
CA LEU A 81 15.53 -3.66 7.69
C LEU A 81 15.11 -5.13 7.60
N VAL A 82 14.88 -5.79 8.73
CA VAL A 82 14.33 -7.16 8.73
C VAL A 82 12.81 -7.18 8.74
N GLY A 83 12.15 -6.00 8.66
CA GLY A 83 10.70 -5.87 8.56
C GLY A 83 9.95 -5.90 9.89
N GLN A 84 10.63 -5.79 11.01
CA GLN A 84 10.00 -5.72 12.33
C GLN A 84 9.54 -4.29 12.61
N VAL A 85 8.35 -4.13 13.17
CA VAL A 85 7.85 -2.84 13.64
C VAL A 85 8.63 -2.42 14.89
N VAL A 86 9.34 -1.29 14.81
CA VAL A 86 10.06 -0.71 15.94
C VAL A 86 9.26 0.40 16.62
N ARG A 87 8.34 1.04 15.91
CA ARG A 87 7.44 2.06 16.46
C ARG A 87 6.15 2.17 15.65
N THR A 88 5.03 2.34 16.34
CA THR A 88 3.76 2.76 15.73
C THR A 88 3.53 4.23 16.09
N LEU A 89 3.46 5.09 15.08
CA LEU A 89 3.30 6.55 15.28
C LEU A 89 1.85 6.99 15.17
N VAL A 90 1.06 6.31 14.32
CA VAL A 90 -0.35 6.56 14.11
C VAL A 90 -1.08 5.23 13.95
N ASN A 91 -2.24 5.09 14.58
CA ASN A 91 -3.10 3.91 14.46
C ASN A 91 -4.52 4.31 14.87
N GLU A 92 -5.15 5.16 14.06
CA GLU A 92 -6.45 5.78 14.37
C GLU A 92 -7.19 6.23 13.11
N ASN A 93 -8.48 6.50 13.22
CA ASN A 93 -9.23 7.19 12.17
C ASN A 93 -8.82 8.66 12.13
N GLN A 94 -8.58 9.19 10.94
CA GLN A 94 -8.26 10.59 10.72
C GLN A 94 -9.12 11.16 9.60
N GLU A 95 -9.44 12.44 9.74
CA GLU A 95 -10.12 13.24 8.73
C GLU A 95 -9.15 13.73 7.64
N VAL A 96 -9.72 14.22 6.54
CA VAL A 96 -8.95 14.86 5.47
C VAL A 96 -8.06 15.97 6.04
N GLY A 97 -6.78 15.94 5.67
CA GLY A 97 -5.84 16.96 6.13
C GLY A 97 -4.37 16.58 5.93
N THR A 98 -3.51 17.47 6.40
CA THR A 98 -2.06 17.28 6.45
C THR A 98 -1.64 17.11 7.90
N TYR A 99 -0.86 16.08 8.15
CA TYR A 99 -0.44 15.67 9.49
C TYR A 99 1.07 15.60 9.59
N SER A 100 1.58 15.83 10.78
CA SER A 100 3.00 15.69 11.10
C SER A 100 3.16 14.97 12.42
N LYS A 101 4.07 14.00 12.47
CA LYS A 101 4.41 13.24 13.67
C LYS A 101 5.90 13.30 13.92
N GLN A 102 6.27 13.64 15.13
CA GLN A 102 7.65 13.54 15.59
C GLN A 102 7.97 12.08 15.88
N PHE A 103 9.12 11.64 15.40
CA PHE A 103 9.70 10.35 15.71
C PHE A 103 11.02 10.55 16.44
N ASP A 104 11.07 10.08 17.68
CA ASP A 104 12.27 10.04 18.51
C ASP A 104 12.83 8.62 18.48
N ALA A 105 14.06 8.49 18.01
CA ALA A 105 14.80 7.25 17.87
C ALA A 105 16.00 7.17 18.83
N SER A 106 15.98 7.91 19.95
CA SER A 106 17.09 7.94 20.93
C SER A 106 17.46 6.56 21.45
N GLU A 107 16.49 5.65 21.57
CA GLU A 107 16.69 4.27 22.04
C GLU A 107 17.04 3.27 20.94
N LEU A 108 17.07 3.72 19.68
CA LEU A 108 17.38 2.86 18.54
C LEU A 108 18.84 2.98 18.13
N SER A 109 19.40 1.93 17.55
CA SER A 109 20.74 1.94 16.97
C SER A 109 20.79 2.79 15.71
N ALA A 110 21.93 3.46 15.48
CA ALA A 110 22.17 4.13 14.20
C ALA A 110 22.02 3.15 13.05
N GLY A 111 21.45 3.61 11.96
CA GLY A 111 21.21 2.76 10.79
C GLY A 111 20.06 3.23 9.93
N ILE A 112 19.62 2.36 9.03
CA ILE A 112 18.53 2.61 8.09
C ILE A 112 17.23 2.03 8.66
N TYR A 113 16.17 2.82 8.56
CA TYR A 113 14.81 2.46 8.92
C TYR A 113 13.87 2.78 7.76
N LEU A 114 12.75 2.08 7.72
CA LEU A 114 11.66 2.32 6.79
C LEU A 114 10.45 2.82 7.56
N TYR A 115 9.68 3.71 6.99
CA TYR A 115 8.37 4.08 7.52
C TYR A 115 7.30 3.92 6.46
N LYS A 116 6.16 3.38 6.88
CA LYS A 116 5.04 3.03 6.01
C LYS A 116 3.77 3.70 6.48
N LEU A 117 3.14 4.42 5.56
CA LEU A 117 1.80 4.96 5.69
C LEU A 117 0.82 4.06 4.96
N GLN A 118 -0.28 3.70 5.63
CA GLN A 118 -1.42 3.01 5.02
C GLN A 118 -2.69 3.75 5.42
N VAL A 119 -3.54 4.03 4.45
CA VAL A 119 -4.86 4.61 4.64
C VAL A 119 -5.75 4.17 3.49
N ASN A 120 -6.91 3.60 3.80
CA ASN A 120 -7.80 3.01 2.80
C ASN A 120 -7.01 2.02 1.88
N ASN A 121 -7.03 2.25 0.58
CA ASN A 121 -6.29 1.44 -0.41
C ASN A 121 -4.90 2.01 -0.74
N PHE A 122 -4.50 3.11 -0.09
CA PHE A 122 -3.20 3.74 -0.30
C PHE A 122 -2.14 3.16 0.63
N THR A 123 -0.97 2.89 0.08
CA THR A 123 0.22 2.50 0.82
C THR A 123 1.44 3.19 0.23
N SER A 124 2.26 3.78 1.09
CA SER A 124 3.53 4.38 0.69
C SER A 124 4.61 4.08 1.72
N VAL A 125 5.81 3.82 1.25
CA VAL A 125 6.98 3.50 2.07
C VAL A 125 8.12 4.44 1.71
N LYS A 126 8.84 4.92 2.73
CA LYS A 126 10.05 5.71 2.56
C LYS A 126 11.15 5.25 3.51
N ARG A 127 12.38 5.62 3.17
CA ARG A 127 13.59 5.30 3.91
C ARG A 127 14.07 6.53 4.68
N MET A 128 14.60 6.31 5.89
CA MET A 128 15.28 7.31 6.69
C MET A 128 16.58 6.75 7.29
N THR A 129 17.51 7.63 7.62
CA THR A 129 18.82 7.28 8.17
C THR A 129 19.00 7.96 9.50
N LEU A 130 19.14 7.14 10.55
CA LEU A 130 19.50 7.59 11.90
C LEU A 130 21.02 7.58 12.03
N ILE A 131 21.57 8.70 12.44
CA ILE A 131 22.98 8.86 12.80
C ILE A 131 23.09 9.18 14.30
N LYS A 132 24.20 8.82 14.87
CA LYS A 132 24.53 9.13 16.28
C LYS A 132 25.92 9.69 16.42
#